data_19b136610de8851071360794dfa9d284
#
_entry.id   19b136610de8851071360794dfa9d284
#
_cell.length_a   1.000
_cell.length_b   1.000
_cell.length_c   1.000
_cell.angle_alpha   90.00
_cell.angle_beta   90.00
_cell.angle_gamma   90.00
#
_symmetry.space_group_name_H-M   'P 1'
#
loop_
_entity.id
_entity.type
_entity.pdbx_description
1 polymer ?
#
loop_
_entity_poly.entity_id
_entity_poly.type
_entity_poly.pdbx_seq_one_letter_code
_entity_poly.pdbx_strand_id
1 'polypeptide(L)'
;MKSTLSYLLIICSLFTACIGHQEESLLFYVDTRTGTAPSATHTAELFGKNTEEYGQTLPAVLEPNGMNFWTPQTQDTEAKCKAPYYYKDTKIQGFRNSHWIVGGCTQDYGSMTLMPVSGTLKYLPQDRGSLFSHQEETATPAYYSVLLKDYSIFAEMTGRSRSAIFRFTYNQPEDAYLIVNPNSDEGKGYIEIDTIKKQIRGYNPVHRIYQGWGEPAGYNGYFIIEYQNEIEEYGTFRHDSLFAGQRQIADGTGIGAYLRFKIHETKCT
;
A
#
# COMPACT_ATOMS: atom_id res chain seq x y z
N MET A 1 -50.78 -33.28 -32.77
CA MET A 1 -49.80 -33.62 -31.73
C MET A 1 -48.34 -33.72 -32.21
N LYS A 2 -48.02 -33.90 -33.50
CA LYS A 2 -46.61 -33.97 -34.00
C LYS A 2 -45.93 -32.64 -34.23
N SER A 3 -46.66 -31.52 -34.42
CA SER A 3 -46.07 -30.19 -34.69
C SER A 3 -45.66 -29.45 -33.43
N THR A 4 -46.32 -29.63 -32.31
CA THR A 4 -46.01 -28.97 -31.02
C THR A 4 -44.73 -29.52 -30.39
N LEU A 5 -44.37 -30.76 -30.61
CA LEU A 5 -43.15 -31.38 -30.08
C LEU A 5 -41.90 -30.89 -30.81
N SER A 6 -42.00 -30.58 -32.13
CA SER A 6 -40.87 -30.02 -32.89
C SER A 6 -40.54 -28.58 -32.49
N TYR A 7 -41.50 -27.74 -32.13
CA TYR A 7 -41.27 -26.39 -31.66
C TYR A 7 -40.65 -26.37 -30.23
N LEU A 8 -41.00 -27.35 -29.39
CA LEU A 8 -40.42 -27.45 -28.04
C LEU A 8 -38.93 -27.82 -28.08
N LEU A 9 -38.52 -28.69 -29.02
CA LEU A 9 -37.13 -29.08 -29.23
C LEU A 9 -36.28 -27.93 -29.81
N ILE A 10 -36.82 -27.07 -30.66
CA ILE A 10 -36.14 -25.89 -31.24
C ILE A 10 -35.96 -24.81 -30.16
N ILE A 11 -36.91 -24.61 -29.26
CA ILE A 11 -36.80 -23.66 -28.15
C ILE A 11 -35.75 -24.12 -27.10
N CYS A 12 -35.67 -25.39 -26.78
CA CYS A 12 -34.60 -25.94 -25.89
C CYS A 12 -33.18 -25.79 -26.48
N SER A 13 -33.02 -25.89 -27.81
CA SER A 13 -31.69 -25.74 -28.44
C SER A 13 -31.21 -24.31 -28.52
N LEU A 14 -32.09 -23.30 -28.38
CA LEU A 14 -31.72 -21.88 -28.34
C LEU A 14 -31.20 -21.41 -26.96
N PHE A 15 -31.49 -22.15 -25.89
CA PHE A 15 -31.01 -21.81 -24.54
C PHE A 15 -29.65 -22.42 -24.19
N THR A 16 -29.10 -23.32 -24.98
CA THR A 16 -27.78 -23.95 -24.72
C THR A 16 -26.62 -23.20 -25.39
N ALA A 17 -26.84 -22.09 -26.06
CA ALA A 17 -25.81 -21.39 -26.86
C ALA A 17 -25.09 -20.25 -26.12
N CYS A 18 -25.29 -20.07 -24.79
CA CYS A 18 -24.61 -19.02 -24.03
C CYS A 18 -24.00 -19.56 -22.74
N ILE A 19 -23.29 -20.70 -22.80
CA ILE A 19 -22.24 -20.94 -21.83
C ILE A 19 -20.99 -20.28 -22.42
N GLY A 20 -20.87 -18.98 -22.21
CA GLY A 20 -19.62 -18.30 -22.48
C GLY A 20 -18.54 -19.00 -21.65
N HIS A 21 -17.57 -19.60 -22.28
CA HIS A 21 -16.32 -19.94 -21.60
C HIS A 21 -15.79 -18.64 -21.01
N GLN A 22 -15.97 -18.46 -19.73
CA GLN A 22 -15.27 -17.41 -19.01
C GLN A 22 -13.80 -17.85 -19.06
N GLU A 23 -13.00 -17.22 -19.91
CA GLU A 23 -11.56 -17.46 -19.94
C GLU A 23 -11.06 -17.21 -18.52
N GLU A 24 -10.54 -18.25 -17.90
CA GLU A 24 -9.97 -18.17 -16.56
C GLU A 24 -8.77 -17.22 -16.63
N SER A 25 -8.83 -16.12 -15.89
CA SER A 25 -7.76 -15.11 -15.93
C SER A 25 -6.47 -15.71 -15.41
N LEU A 26 -5.43 -15.73 -16.22
CA LEU A 26 -4.09 -16.21 -15.83
C LEU A 26 -3.48 -15.42 -14.68
N LEU A 27 -4.01 -14.24 -14.34
CA LEU A 27 -3.57 -13.43 -13.21
C LEU A 27 -3.69 -14.16 -11.86
N PHE A 28 -4.65 -15.08 -11.72
CA PHE A 28 -4.82 -15.87 -10.49
C PHE A 28 -3.68 -16.86 -10.24
N TYR A 29 -2.91 -17.22 -11.26
CA TYR A 29 -1.75 -18.10 -11.13
C TYR A 29 -0.44 -17.37 -10.81
N VAL A 30 -0.46 -16.05 -10.74
CA VAL A 30 0.71 -15.23 -10.43
C VAL A 30 0.60 -14.73 -8.99
N ASP A 31 1.41 -15.29 -8.11
CA ASP A 31 1.59 -14.81 -6.74
C ASP A 31 2.79 -13.86 -6.68
N THR A 32 2.52 -12.58 -6.49
CA THR A 32 3.57 -11.54 -6.46
C THR A 32 4.40 -11.56 -5.17
N ARG A 33 4.06 -12.41 -4.19
CA ARG A 33 4.90 -12.67 -3.01
C ARG A 33 6.10 -13.57 -3.30
N THR A 34 6.15 -14.19 -4.46
CA THR A 34 7.27 -15.03 -4.88
C THR A 34 8.58 -14.25 -4.83
N GLY A 35 9.57 -14.75 -4.07
CA GLY A 35 10.86 -14.10 -3.86
C GLY A 35 10.91 -13.06 -2.74
N THR A 36 9.84 -12.86 -1.97
CA THR A 36 9.82 -11.97 -0.80
C THR A 36 10.31 -12.64 0.49
N ALA A 37 10.54 -13.96 0.46
CA ALA A 37 11.16 -14.74 1.53
C ALA A 37 12.69 -14.82 1.33
N PRO A 38 13.45 -15.26 2.34
CA PRO A 38 14.88 -15.50 2.20
C PRO A 38 15.16 -16.49 1.08
N SER A 39 16.22 -16.23 0.32
CA SER A 39 16.72 -17.20 -0.64
C SER A 39 17.34 -18.40 0.09
N ALA A 40 17.01 -19.62 -0.35
CA ALA A 40 17.59 -20.86 0.14
C ALA A 40 18.72 -21.39 -0.77
N THR A 41 19.28 -20.56 -1.64
CA THR A 41 20.40 -20.94 -2.48
C THR A 41 21.70 -20.92 -1.69
N HIS A 42 22.65 -21.82 -2.02
CA HIS A 42 23.96 -21.85 -1.39
C HIS A 42 24.71 -20.51 -1.49
N THR A 43 24.56 -19.80 -2.59
CA THR A 43 25.15 -18.46 -2.76
C THR A 43 24.56 -17.45 -1.78
N ALA A 44 23.24 -17.47 -1.58
CA ALA A 44 22.59 -16.59 -0.61
C ALA A 44 23.00 -16.92 0.85
N GLU A 45 23.16 -18.20 1.17
CA GLU A 45 23.65 -18.62 2.48
C GLU A 45 25.08 -18.11 2.77
N LEU A 46 25.95 -18.10 1.76
CA LEU A 46 27.34 -17.66 1.91
C LEU A 46 27.50 -16.13 1.87
N PHE A 47 26.75 -15.44 1.01
CA PHE A 47 26.99 -14.04 0.67
C PHE A 47 25.79 -13.11 0.89
N GLY A 48 24.59 -13.66 1.14
CA GLY A 48 23.35 -12.91 1.21
C GLY A 48 23.06 -12.25 2.56
N LYS A 49 23.97 -12.34 3.54
CA LYS A 49 23.77 -11.77 4.88
C LYS A 49 23.53 -10.25 4.81
N ASN A 50 22.43 -9.79 5.43
CA ASN A 50 21.91 -8.41 5.37
C ASN A 50 21.44 -7.94 3.99
N THR A 51 21.30 -8.83 3.03
CA THR A 51 20.81 -8.56 1.67
C THR A 51 19.74 -9.57 1.29
N GLU A 52 20.09 -10.60 0.51
CA GLU A 52 19.16 -11.61 -0.02
C GLU A 52 18.43 -12.44 1.05
N GLU A 53 18.91 -12.44 2.28
CA GLU A 53 18.23 -13.08 3.40
C GLU A 53 16.86 -12.46 3.73
N TYR A 54 16.60 -11.25 3.25
CA TYR A 54 15.32 -10.55 3.43
C TYR A 54 14.41 -10.61 2.19
N GLY A 55 14.73 -11.46 1.22
CA GLY A 55 14.06 -11.47 -0.07
C GLY A 55 14.54 -10.34 -1.00
N GLN A 56 14.22 -10.47 -2.29
CA GLN A 56 14.70 -9.56 -3.33
C GLN A 56 13.57 -9.08 -4.25
N THR A 57 12.32 -9.27 -3.84
CA THR A 57 11.12 -8.84 -4.55
C THR A 57 10.13 -8.20 -3.59
N LEU A 58 9.04 -7.69 -4.11
CA LEU A 58 7.93 -7.14 -3.33
C LEU A 58 6.60 -7.53 -3.97
N PRO A 59 5.50 -7.68 -3.20
CA PRO A 59 4.19 -8.01 -3.74
C PRO A 59 3.56 -6.78 -4.38
N ALA A 60 4.12 -6.36 -5.51
CA ALA A 60 3.75 -5.14 -6.19
C ALA A 60 2.47 -5.27 -7.01
N VAL A 61 1.65 -4.23 -6.95
CA VAL A 61 0.56 -3.96 -7.89
C VAL A 61 1.00 -2.85 -8.82
N LEU A 62 1.03 -3.10 -10.13
CA LEU A 62 1.43 -2.12 -11.13
C LEU A 62 0.99 -2.50 -12.54
N GLU A 63 0.95 -1.51 -13.42
CA GLU A 63 0.91 -1.76 -14.88
C GLU A 63 2.30 -2.18 -15.40
N PRO A 64 2.39 -2.99 -16.45
CA PRO A 64 3.64 -3.24 -17.13
C PRO A 64 4.32 -1.92 -17.54
N ASN A 65 5.61 -1.78 -17.21
CA ASN A 65 6.39 -0.55 -17.41
C ASN A 65 5.86 0.68 -16.63
N GLY A 66 5.21 0.46 -15.49
CA GLY A 66 4.78 1.53 -14.59
C GLY A 66 5.95 2.30 -13.98
N MET A 67 5.66 3.52 -13.52
CA MET A 67 6.66 4.39 -12.88
C MET A 67 6.81 4.11 -11.38
N ASN A 68 5.77 3.58 -10.74
CA ASN A 68 5.77 3.23 -9.32
C ASN A 68 5.32 1.78 -9.15
N PHE A 69 5.88 1.12 -8.16
CA PHE A 69 5.29 -0.04 -7.52
C PHE A 69 4.33 0.44 -6.42
N TRP A 70 3.17 -0.23 -6.29
CA TRP A 70 2.27 -0.02 -5.17
C TRP A 70 2.30 -1.29 -4.34
N THR A 71 2.75 -1.20 -3.09
CA THR A 71 3.09 -2.37 -2.29
C THR A 71 2.66 -2.21 -0.83
N PRO A 72 2.28 -3.31 -0.14
CA PRO A 72 2.26 -3.30 1.31
C PRO A 72 3.68 -3.10 1.84
N GLN A 73 3.78 -2.57 3.04
CA GLN A 73 5.02 -2.36 3.77
C GLN A 73 4.97 -3.13 5.08
N THR A 74 6.00 -3.96 5.34
CA THR A 74 6.17 -4.64 6.63
C THR A 74 7.31 -4.07 7.44
N GLN A 75 8.25 -3.35 6.79
CA GLN A 75 9.33 -2.64 7.48
C GLN A 75 8.79 -1.35 8.11
N ASP A 76 9.19 -1.05 9.32
CA ASP A 76 8.83 0.18 10.03
C ASP A 76 9.57 1.42 9.51
N THR A 77 10.76 1.21 8.97
CA THR A 77 11.61 2.24 8.35
C THR A 77 12.15 1.77 7.00
N GLU A 78 12.65 2.69 6.21
CA GLU A 78 13.40 2.36 5.00
C GLU A 78 14.81 1.93 5.37
N ALA A 79 15.26 0.81 4.81
CA ALA A 79 16.60 0.30 5.04
C ALA A 79 17.27 -0.07 3.73
N LYS A 80 18.55 0.21 3.65
CA LYS A 80 19.39 -0.19 2.51
C LYS A 80 19.37 -1.71 2.33
N CYS A 81 19.26 -2.16 1.09
CA CYS A 81 19.25 -3.57 0.69
C CYS A 81 18.03 -4.37 1.18
N LYS A 82 17.02 -3.72 1.72
CA LYS A 82 15.79 -4.39 2.19
C LYS A 82 14.61 -3.91 1.38
N ALA A 83 13.83 -4.86 0.85
CA ALA A 83 12.56 -4.54 0.23
C ALA A 83 11.59 -3.97 1.26
N PRO A 84 10.61 -3.15 0.85
CA PRO A 84 9.56 -2.65 1.75
C PRO A 84 8.76 -3.75 2.44
N TYR A 85 8.66 -4.92 1.83
CA TYR A 85 7.93 -6.08 2.33
C TYR A 85 8.86 -7.28 2.50
N TYR A 86 8.75 -7.95 3.64
CA TYR A 86 9.44 -9.19 3.92
C TYR A 86 8.45 -10.27 4.38
N TYR A 87 8.46 -11.42 3.72
CA TYR A 87 7.48 -12.49 3.92
C TYR A 87 7.40 -13.02 5.37
N LYS A 88 8.52 -13.03 6.10
CA LYS A 88 8.53 -13.53 7.48
C LYS A 88 8.08 -12.50 8.52
N ASP A 89 7.87 -11.26 8.13
CA ASP A 89 7.31 -10.26 9.04
C ASP A 89 5.86 -10.59 9.37
N THR A 90 5.43 -10.20 10.55
CA THR A 90 4.10 -10.53 11.08
C THR A 90 3.17 -9.33 11.13
N LYS A 91 3.66 -8.13 10.79
CA LYS A 91 2.89 -6.89 10.84
C LYS A 91 2.98 -6.12 9.53
N ILE A 92 1.83 -5.60 9.09
CA ILE A 92 1.78 -4.55 8.08
C ILE A 92 1.99 -3.21 8.76
N GLN A 93 2.91 -2.41 8.23
CA GLN A 93 3.26 -1.06 8.71
C GLN A 93 2.60 0.04 7.86
N GLY A 94 2.06 -0.34 6.71
CA GLY A 94 1.37 0.57 5.79
C GLY A 94 1.34 0.06 4.36
N PHE A 95 0.96 0.97 3.49
CA PHE A 95 0.91 0.78 2.03
C PHE A 95 1.61 1.97 1.39
N ARG A 96 2.45 1.71 0.38
CA ARG A 96 3.31 2.75 -0.15
C ARG A 96 3.44 2.71 -1.68
N ASN A 97 3.76 3.85 -2.26
CA ASN A 97 4.45 3.88 -3.55
C ASN A 97 5.93 3.56 -3.31
N SER A 98 6.54 2.87 -4.24
CA SER A 98 7.93 2.46 -4.14
C SER A 98 8.62 2.58 -5.49
N HIS A 99 9.88 2.97 -5.46
CA HIS A 99 10.80 2.95 -6.59
C HIS A 99 11.98 2.02 -6.29
N TRP A 100 11.83 1.15 -5.30
CA TRP A 100 12.87 0.24 -4.90
C TRP A 100 13.28 -0.67 -6.06
N ILE A 101 14.59 -0.78 -6.27
CA ILE A 101 15.15 -1.58 -7.38
C ILE A 101 15.14 -3.04 -6.94
N VAL A 102 14.26 -3.82 -7.52
CA VAL A 102 14.12 -5.26 -7.28
C VAL A 102 15.45 -5.97 -7.54
N GLY A 103 15.92 -6.73 -6.56
CA GLY A 103 17.24 -7.38 -6.62
C GLY A 103 18.42 -6.44 -6.39
N GLY A 104 18.19 -5.18 -6.06
CA GLY A 104 19.22 -4.18 -5.81
C GLY A 104 19.49 -3.94 -4.32
N CYS A 105 20.74 -3.57 -4.02
CA CYS A 105 21.09 -3.11 -2.67
C CYS A 105 21.05 -1.58 -2.61
N THR A 106 19.85 -1.04 -2.79
CA THR A 106 19.57 0.39 -2.66
C THR A 106 18.50 0.61 -1.60
N GLN A 107 18.40 1.82 -1.10
CA GLN A 107 17.24 2.27 -0.33
C GLN A 107 16.15 2.74 -1.29
N ASP A 108 14.89 2.66 -0.89
CA ASP A 108 13.79 3.25 -1.65
C ASP A 108 13.91 4.77 -1.68
N TYR A 109 13.27 5.43 -2.63
CA TYR A 109 13.33 6.88 -2.77
C TYR A 109 12.01 7.45 -3.25
N GLY A 110 11.76 8.71 -2.88
CA GLY A 110 10.56 9.44 -3.31
C GLY A 110 9.25 8.79 -2.89
N SER A 111 9.29 7.96 -1.86
CA SER A 111 8.15 7.18 -1.39
C SER A 111 7.29 7.96 -0.39
N MET A 112 6.05 7.52 -0.23
CA MET A 112 5.18 7.91 0.88
C MET A 112 4.45 6.67 1.40
N THR A 113 4.06 6.68 2.66
CA THR A 113 3.33 5.57 3.30
C THR A 113 1.98 6.02 3.80
N LEU A 114 0.96 5.21 3.53
CA LEU A 114 -0.39 5.29 4.08
C LEU A 114 -0.59 4.20 5.12
N MET A 115 -1.16 4.51 6.28
CA MET A 115 -1.56 3.51 7.26
C MET A 115 -2.94 3.83 7.84
N PRO A 116 -3.97 3.02 7.56
CA PRO A 116 -5.25 3.13 8.24
C PRO A 116 -5.15 2.51 9.64
N VAL A 117 -5.70 3.18 10.65
CA VAL A 117 -5.81 2.66 12.01
C VAL A 117 -7.20 2.96 12.57
N SER A 118 -7.67 2.17 13.54
CA SER A 118 -8.94 2.39 14.23
C SER A 118 -8.74 2.47 15.73
N GLY A 119 -9.71 3.12 16.42
CA GLY A 119 -9.66 3.32 17.86
C GLY A 119 -8.68 4.41 18.27
N THR A 120 -7.68 4.10 19.07
CA THR A 120 -6.67 5.08 19.49
C THR A 120 -5.73 5.44 18.33
N LEU A 121 -5.48 6.74 18.13
CA LEU A 121 -4.52 7.21 17.12
C LEU A 121 -3.09 6.73 17.44
N LYS A 122 -2.61 5.78 16.67
CA LYS A 122 -1.23 5.27 16.70
C LYS A 122 -0.52 5.71 15.42
N TYR A 123 0.21 6.80 15.47
CA TYR A 123 0.82 7.41 14.28
C TYR A 123 2.33 7.12 14.13
N LEU A 124 2.98 6.67 15.20
CA LEU A 124 4.41 6.35 15.16
C LEU A 124 4.65 5.00 14.47
N PRO A 125 5.66 4.87 13.63
CA PRO A 125 5.94 3.61 12.90
C PRO A 125 6.05 2.39 13.83
N GLN A 126 6.70 2.51 14.97
CA GLN A 126 6.88 1.40 15.92
C GLN A 126 5.56 0.93 16.59
N ASP A 127 4.51 1.78 16.62
CA ASP A 127 3.27 1.51 17.36
C ASP A 127 2.09 1.17 16.45
N ARG A 128 2.12 1.61 15.16
CA ARG A 128 0.98 1.52 14.25
C ARG A 128 0.83 0.19 13.53
N GLY A 129 1.89 -0.63 13.52
CA GLY A 129 1.88 -1.89 12.78
C GLY A 129 0.80 -2.85 13.24
N SER A 130 0.05 -3.43 12.31
CA SER A 130 -1.01 -4.39 12.57
C SER A 130 -0.62 -5.81 12.17
N LEU A 131 -0.94 -6.77 13.02
CA LEU A 131 -0.83 -8.18 12.70
C LEU A 131 -1.65 -8.52 11.46
N PHE A 132 -1.14 -9.42 10.63
CA PHE A 132 -1.82 -9.97 9.46
C PHE A 132 -1.55 -11.47 9.31
N SER A 133 -2.14 -12.08 8.30
CA SER A 133 -1.91 -13.49 7.95
C SER A 133 -1.86 -13.65 6.45
N HIS A 134 -0.88 -14.40 5.95
CA HIS A 134 -0.79 -14.75 4.52
C HIS A 134 -1.99 -15.55 4.01
N GLN A 135 -2.78 -16.17 4.89
CA GLN A 135 -4.03 -16.85 4.52
C GLN A 135 -5.16 -15.86 4.21
N GLU A 136 -5.05 -14.63 4.72
CA GLU A 136 -6.01 -13.53 4.53
C GLU A 136 -5.42 -12.43 3.64
N GLU A 137 -4.34 -12.74 2.93
CA GLU A 137 -3.62 -11.86 2.03
C GLU A 137 -3.80 -12.33 0.58
N THR A 138 -4.24 -11.44 -0.28
CA THR A 138 -4.30 -11.68 -1.73
C THR A 138 -3.25 -10.80 -2.40
N ALA A 139 -2.39 -11.39 -3.21
CA ALA A 139 -1.31 -10.68 -3.89
C ALA A 139 -1.22 -11.12 -5.36
N THR A 140 -1.75 -10.31 -6.25
CA THR A 140 -1.71 -10.48 -7.71
C THR A 140 -1.10 -9.26 -8.37
N PRO A 141 -0.67 -9.32 -9.63
CA PRO A 141 -0.13 -8.14 -10.32
C PRO A 141 -1.07 -6.94 -10.41
N ALA A 142 -2.39 -7.16 -10.36
CA ALA A 142 -3.40 -6.12 -10.52
C ALA A 142 -4.13 -5.74 -9.23
N TYR A 143 -3.99 -6.52 -8.17
CA TYR A 143 -4.77 -6.33 -6.95
C TYR A 143 -4.05 -6.91 -5.74
N TYR A 144 -4.09 -6.15 -4.65
CA TYR A 144 -3.63 -6.60 -3.34
C TYR A 144 -4.70 -6.34 -2.29
N SER A 145 -4.86 -7.28 -1.36
CA SER A 145 -5.69 -7.07 -0.17
C SER A 145 -5.17 -7.83 1.03
N VAL A 146 -5.48 -7.30 2.23
CA VAL A 146 -5.11 -7.92 3.51
C VAL A 146 -6.03 -7.45 4.63
N LEU A 147 -6.25 -8.31 5.62
CA LEU A 147 -6.92 -7.93 6.86
C LEU A 147 -5.89 -7.45 7.89
N LEU A 148 -6.01 -6.19 8.32
CA LEU A 148 -5.27 -5.62 9.44
C LEU A 148 -5.97 -6.01 10.74
N LYS A 149 -5.49 -7.06 11.40
CA LYS A 149 -6.19 -7.75 12.49
C LYS A 149 -6.38 -6.88 13.73
N ASP A 150 -5.36 -6.13 14.11
CA ASP A 150 -5.38 -5.30 15.32
C ASP A 150 -6.38 -4.13 15.22
N TYR A 151 -6.77 -3.77 14.01
CA TYR A 151 -7.70 -2.68 13.71
C TYR A 151 -9.02 -3.15 13.08
N SER A 152 -9.15 -4.44 12.78
CA SER A 152 -10.30 -4.98 12.03
C SER A 152 -10.58 -4.22 10.74
N ILE A 153 -9.53 -3.81 10.03
CA ILE A 153 -9.63 -3.06 8.77
C ILE A 153 -9.28 -3.99 7.61
N PHE A 154 -10.18 -4.09 6.62
CA PHE A 154 -9.87 -4.73 5.36
C PHE A 154 -9.29 -3.70 4.40
N ALA A 155 -8.04 -3.88 4.03
CA ALA A 155 -7.28 -2.99 3.16
C ALA A 155 -7.14 -3.59 1.77
N GLU A 156 -7.42 -2.78 0.75
CA GLU A 156 -7.35 -3.16 -0.66
C GLU A 156 -6.61 -2.09 -1.45
N MET A 157 -5.85 -2.50 -2.46
CA MET A 157 -5.27 -1.57 -3.42
C MET A 157 -5.22 -2.14 -4.82
N THR A 158 -5.34 -1.24 -5.79
CA THR A 158 -5.01 -1.46 -7.20
C THR A 158 -4.26 -0.24 -7.71
N GLY A 159 -3.43 -0.41 -8.74
CA GLY A 159 -2.54 0.66 -9.17
C GLY A 159 -2.30 0.69 -10.66
N ARG A 160 -1.94 1.87 -11.11
CA ARG A 160 -1.46 2.18 -12.45
C ARG A 160 -0.06 2.80 -12.38
N SER A 161 0.47 3.17 -13.54
CA SER A 161 1.82 3.69 -13.67
C SER A 161 2.21 4.77 -12.65
N ARG A 162 1.30 5.71 -12.34
CA ARG A 162 1.56 6.85 -11.45
C ARG A 162 0.47 7.10 -10.42
N SER A 163 -0.56 6.26 -10.40
CA SER A 163 -1.70 6.43 -9.52
C SER A 163 -2.17 5.10 -8.96
N ALA A 164 -2.77 5.13 -7.78
CA ALA A 164 -3.40 3.96 -7.17
C ALA A 164 -4.72 4.36 -6.53
N ILE A 165 -5.56 3.36 -6.32
CA ILE A 165 -6.75 3.47 -5.49
C ILE A 165 -6.55 2.54 -4.30
N PHE A 166 -6.75 3.09 -3.11
CA PHE A 166 -6.79 2.37 -1.86
C PHE A 166 -8.21 2.41 -1.31
N ARG A 167 -8.68 1.28 -0.82
CA ARG A 167 -9.94 1.19 -0.09
C ARG A 167 -9.69 0.55 1.27
N PHE A 168 -10.08 1.26 2.32
CA PHE A 168 -9.96 0.81 3.70
C PHE A 168 -11.36 0.65 4.28
N THR A 169 -11.80 -0.57 4.51
CA THR A 169 -13.09 -0.88 5.12
C THR A 169 -12.90 -1.08 6.61
N TYR A 170 -13.41 -0.15 7.41
CA TYR A 170 -13.39 -0.20 8.87
C TYR A 170 -14.59 -1.02 9.36
N ASN A 171 -14.33 -2.18 9.98
CA ASN A 171 -15.37 -3.13 10.36
C ASN A 171 -15.88 -2.92 11.80
N GLN A 172 -15.27 -2.01 12.56
CA GLN A 172 -15.68 -1.67 13.93
C GLN A 172 -16.16 -0.22 13.99
N PRO A 173 -17.13 0.10 14.89
CA PRO A 173 -17.65 1.45 15.09
C PRO A 173 -16.70 2.31 15.94
N GLU A 174 -15.42 2.22 15.69
CA GLU A 174 -14.37 2.97 16.39
C GLU A 174 -13.86 4.12 15.51
N ASP A 175 -13.15 5.07 16.10
CA ASP A 175 -12.54 6.17 15.36
C ASP A 175 -11.69 5.64 14.19
N ALA A 176 -11.92 6.17 13.00
CA ALA A 176 -11.26 5.76 11.77
C ALA A 176 -10.22 6.81 11.35
N TYR A 177 -8.95 6.43 11.38
CA TYR A 177 -7.85 7.32 11.02
C TYR A 177 -7.12 6.86 9.76
N LEU A 178 -6.58 7.82 9.03
CA LEU A 178 -5.56 7.60 8.00
C LEU A 178 -4.31 8.39 8.37
N ILE A 179 -3.19 7.71 8.46
CA ILE A 179 -1.88 8.30 8.70
C ILE A 179 -1.11 8.34 7.38
N VAL A 180 -0.44 9.45 7.12
CA VAL A 180 0.37 9.67 5.91
C VAL A 180 1.75 10.15 6.31
N ASN A 181 2.78 9.45 5.85
CA ASN A 181 4.18 9.83 6.02
C ASN A 181 4.82 10.08 4.66
N PRO A 182 5.50 11.21 4.44
CA PRO A 182 6.28 11.44 3.23
C PRO A 182 7.63 10.69 3.22
N ASN A 183 7.90 9.84 4.21
CA ASN A 183 9.13 9.04 4.34
C ASN A 183 10.42 9.87 4.18
N SER A 184 10.45 11.06 4.76
CA SER A 184 11.59 11.98 4.69
C SER A 184 12.60 11.69 5.81
N ASP A 185 13.26 10.56 5.75
CA ASP A 185 14.16 10.07 6.82
C ASP A 185 15.32 11.02 7.09
N GLU A 186 15.77 11.74 6.07
CA GLU A 186 16.89 12.69 6.15
C GLU A 186 16.45 14.16 6.28
N GLY A 187 15.16 14.39 6.54
CA GLY A 187 14.60 15.74 6.63
C GLY A 187 14.23 16.34 5.29
N LYS A 188 13.88 17.65 5.29
CA LYS A 188 13.47 18.40 4.09
C LYS A 188 12.22 17.88 3.36
N GLY A 189 11.47 16.96 3.94
CA GLY A 189 10.18 16.55 3.44
C GLY A 189 9.10 17.60 3.73
N TYR A 190 7.96 17.44 3.07
CA TYR A 190 6.81 18.33 3.23
C TYR A 190 5.52 17.54 3.15
N ILE A 191 4.54 17.92 3.96
CA ILE A 191 3.16 17.41 3.87
C ILE A 191 2.18 18.53 4.22
N GLU A 192 1.06 18.59 3.48
CA GLU A 192 0.00 19.58 3.65
C GLU A 192 -1.37 18.93 3.47
N ILE A 193 -2.33 19.34 4.31
CA ILE A 193 -3.73 18.92 4.28
C ILE A 193 -4.58 20.08 3.75
N ASP A 194 -5.22 19.89 2.59
CA ASP A 194 -6.21 20.80 2.02
C ASP A 194 -7.61 20.22 2.28
N THR A 195 -8.27 20.72 3.32
CA THR A 195 -9.60 20.24 3.72
C THR A 195 -10.71 20.66 2.75
N ILE A 196 -10.48 21.70 1.95
CA ILE A 196 -11.47 22.20 0.99
C ILE A 196 -11.46 21.32 -0.26
N LYS A 197 -10.27 20.99 -0.76
CA LYS A 197 -10.08 20.12 -1.91
C LYS A 197 -10.14 18.64 -1.55
N LYS A 198 -10.23 18.29 -0.26
CA LYS A 198 -10.10 16.93 0.24
C LYS A 198 -8.82 16.26 -0.25
N GLN A 199 -7.68 16.91 -0.10
CA GLN A 199 -6.39 16.44 -0.55
C GLN A 199 -5.34 16.49 0.55
N ILE A 200 -4.43 15.51 0.52
CA ILE A 200 -3.13 15.60 1.20
C ILE A 200 -2.09 15.62 0.09
N ARG A 201 -1.14 16.53 0.17
CA ARG A 201 -0.04 16.62 -0.78
C ARG A 201 1.28 16.78 -0.05
N GLY A 202 2.32 16.29 -0.69
CA GLY A 202 3.64 16.40 -0.10
C GLY A 202 4.74 15.93 -1.02
N TYR A 203 5.94 15.88 -0.48
CA TYR A 203 7.09 15.35 -1.18
C TYR A 203 8.14 14.78 -0.23
N ASN A 204 8.91 13.84 -0.77
CA ASN A 204 10.11 13.28 -0.17
C ASN A 204 11.31 13.61 -1.06
N PRO A 205 12.37 14.24 -0.56
CA PRO A 205 13.58 14.53 -1.33
C PRO A 205 14.28 13.26 -1.80
N VAL A 206 14.86 13.31 -3.00
CA VAL A 206 15.61 12.20 -3.59
C VAL A 206 17.10 12.51 -3.58
N HIS A 207 17.89 11.57 -3.13
CA HIS A 207 19.34 11.59 -3.13
C HIS A 207 19.92 10.68 -4.20
N ARG A 208 21.13 10.95 -4.69
CA ARG A 208 21.72 10.25 -5.86
C ARG A 208 22.17 8.83 -5.58
N ILE A 209 22.49 8.51 -4.33
CA ILE A 209 23.01 7.19 -3.96
C ILE A 209 22.00 6.46 -3.08
N TYR A 210 21.78 6.98 -1.88
CA TYR A 210 20.81 6.50 -0.91
C TYR A 210 20.11 7.69 -0.30
N GLN A 211 19.00 7.44 0.37
CA GLN A 211 18.35 8.47 1.17
C GLN A 211 19.37 9.09 2.15
N GLY A 212 19.58 10.41 2.05
CA GLY A 212 20.61 11.13 2.83
C GLY A 212 22.07 10.91 2.42
N TRP A 213 22.32 10.06 1.44
CA TRP A 213 23.67 9.79 0.95
C TRP A 213 23.90 10.33 -0.46
N GLY A 214 25.02 11.00 -0.63
CA GLY A 214 25.36 11.68 -1.88
C GLY A 214 24.61 13.02 -2.01
N GLU A 215 24.88 13.72 -3.10
CA GLU A 215 24.23 14.99 -3.41
C GLU A 215 22.74 14.79 -3.69
N PRO A 216 21.89 15.78 -3.35
CA PRO A 216 20.51 15.80 -3.79
C PRO A 216 20.38 15.57 -5.29
N ALA A 217 19.46 14.72 -5.70
CA ALA A 217 19.25 14.40 -7.11
C ALA A 217 18.66 15.55 -7.94
N GLY A 218 18.22 16.61 -7.27
CA GLY A 218 17.61 17.79 -7.90
C GLY A 218 16.12 17.65 -8.16
N TYR A 219 15.49 16.61 -7.66
CA TYR A 219 14.03 16.41 -7.71
C TYR A 219 13.52 15.72 -6.43
N ASN A 220 12.21 15.71 -6.26
CA ASN A 220 11.54 15.08 -5.14
C ASN A 220 10.51 14.06 -5.64
N GLY A 221 10.20 13.05 -4.82
CA GLY A 221 9.02 12.24 -4.99
C GLY A 221 7.79 13.01 -4.51
N TYR A 222 7.04 13.60 -5.45
CA TYR A 222 5.81 14.33 -5.16
C TYR A 222 4.62 13.39 -5.15
N PHE A 223 3.67 13.64 -4.23
CA PHE A 223 2.43 12.90 -4.16
C PHE A 223 1.23 13.82 -3.88
N ILE A 224 0.07 13.39 -4.36
CA ILE A 224 -1.24 13.93 -4.00
C ILE A 224 -2.14 12.74 -3.66
N ILE A 225 -2.82 12.83 -2.53
CA ILE A 225 -3.81 11.85 -2.07
C ILE A 225 -5.14 12.57 -2.03
N GLU A 226 -6.14 12.03 -2.71
CA GLU A 226 -7.52 12.51 -2.67
C GLU A 226 -8.34 11.55 -1.80
N TYR A 227 -9.14 12.07 -0.88
CA TYR A 227 -10.01 11.28 -0.04
C TYR A 227 -11.47 11.69 -0.24
N GLN A 228 -12.38 10.72 -0.16
CA GLN A 228 -13.80 10.95 -0.45
C GLN A 228 -14.60 11.31 0.81
N ASN A 229 -14.31 10.64 1.92
CA ASN A 229 -15.07 10.74 3.15
C ASN A 229 -14.92 12.13 3.82
N GLU A 230 -15.90 12.48 4.64
CA GLU A 230 -15.78 13.67 5.50
C GLU A 230 -14.85 13.42 6.68
N ILE A 231 -14.09 14.43 7.02
CA ILE A 231 -13.18 14.41 8.17
C ILE A 231 -13.79 15.17 9.35
N GLU A 232 -13.53 14.69 10.56
CA GLU A 232 -13.86 15.37 11.82
C GLU A 232 -12.65 16.08 12.40
N GLU A 233 -11.49 15.47 12.25
CA GLU A 233 -10.25 15.97 12.83
C GLU A 233 -9.09 15.73 11.86
N TYR A 234 -8.08 16.58 11.95
CA TYR A 234 -6.85 16.44 11.23
C TYR A 234 -5.70 17.09 11.99
N GLY A 235 -4.50 16.75 11.62
CA GLY A 235 -3.31 17.39 12.14
C GLY A 235 -2.05 16.83 11.53
N THR A 236 -0.94 17.37 11.98
CA THR A 236 0.39 16.91 11.62
C THR A 236 1.13 16.41 12.85
N PHE A 237 2.23 15.72 12.64
CA PHE A 237 3.12 15.28 13.72
C PHE A 237 4.58 15.31 13.30
N ARG A 238 5.45 15.37 14.29
CA ARG A 238 6.89 15.21 14.13
C ARG A 238 7.39 14.36 15.29
N HIS A 239 7.94 13.18 14.98
CA HIS A 239 8.29 12.20 16.00
C HIS A 239 7.10 11.95 16.94
N ASP A 240 7.28 12.09 18.25
CA ASP A 240 6.27 11.92 19.30
C ASP A 240 5.38 13.15 19.54
N SER A 241 5.61 14.24 18.82
CA SER A 241 4.88 15.49 18.99
C SER A 241 3.72 15.59 17.98
N LEU A 242 2.49 15.70 18.50
CA LEU A 242 1.25 15.81 17.73
C LEU A 242 0.75 17.26 17.70
N PHE A 243 0.36 17.74 16.52
CA PHE A 243 -0.13 19.11 16.30
C PHE A 243 -1.55 19.05 15.70
N ALA A 244 -2.54 18.96 16.57
CA ALA A 244 -3.96 18.94 16.18
C ALA A 244 -4.35 20.24 15.46
N GLY A 245 -5.12 20.13 14.37
CA GLY A 245 -5.56 21.26 13.56
C GLY A 245 -4.49 21.91 12.69
N GLN A 246 -3.23 21.50 12.79
CA GLN A 246 -2.15 22.02 11.94
C GLN A 246 -2.26 21.40 10.55
N ARG A 247 -2.23 22.25 9.52
CA ARG A 247 -2.43 21.84 8.12
C ARG A 247 -1.17 21.41 7.39
N GLN A 248 -0.01 21.86 7.84
CA GLN A 248 1.23 21.60 7.12
C GLN A 248 2.41 21.45 8.07
N ILE A 249 3.38 20.66 7.65
CA ILE A 249 4.66 20.52 8.33
C ILE A 249 5.76 20.26 7.29
N ALA A 250 6.94 20.82 7.54
CA ALA A 250 8.09 20.73 6.64
C ALA A 250 9.40 20.58 7.42
N ASP A 251 10.47 20.27 6.69
CA ASP A 251 11.86 20.37 7.16
C ASP A 251 12.15 19.60 8.45
N GLY A 252 11.87 18.31 8.43
CA GLY A 252 12.19 17.45 9.57
C GLY A 252 12.11 15.97 9.22
N THR A 253 12.79 15.19 10.01
CA THR A 253 12.62 13.72 10.04
C THR A 253 11.36 13.37 10.83
N GLY A 254 10.80 12.19 10.58
CA GLY A 254 9.66 11.66 11.32
C GLY A 254 8.40 12.52 11.23
N ILE A 255 8.22 13.28 10.14
CA ILE A 255 7.03 14.08 9.91
C ILE A 255 5.90 13.27 9.27
N GLY A 256 4.67 13.71 9.49
CA GLY A 256 3.49 13.14 8.85
C GLY A 256 2.22 13.92 9.13
N ALA A 257 1.14 13.40 8.60
CA ALA A 257 -0.21 13.94 8.81
C ALA A 257 -1.17 12.82 9.20
N TYR A 258 -2.26 13.19 9.86
CA TYR A 258 -3.36 12.28 10.13
C TYR A 258 -4.70 12.93 9.81
N LEU A 259 -5.64 12.11 9.38
CA LEU A 259 -7.05 12.45 9.26
C LEU A 259 -7.86 11.51 10.15
N ARG A 260 -8.88 12.03 10.84
CA ARG A 260 -9.95 11.25 11.44
C ARG A 260 -11.21 11.45 10.61
N PHE A 261 -11.80 10.36 10.16
CA PHE A 261 -13.01 10.38 9.34
C PHE A 261 -14.27 10.29 10.20
N LYS A 262 -15.35 10.93 9.71
CA LYS A 262 -16.68 10.69 10.25
C LYS A 262 -17.12 9.27 9.93
N ILE A 263 -17.48 8.54 10.98
CA ILE A 263 -18.09 7.22 10.83
C ILE A 263 -19.60 7.44 10.65
N HIS A 264 -20.10 7.10 9.46
CA HIS A 264 -21.52 6.94 9.27
C HIS A 264 -21.89 5.50 9.62
N GLU A 265 -23.06 5.26 10.22
CA GLU A 265 -23.54 3.92 10.63
C GLU A 265 -23.59 2.89 9.48
N THR A 266 -23.38 3.32 8.27
CA THR A 266 -23.19 2.50 7.06
C THR A 266 -21.74 2.58 6.62
N LYS A 267 -20.96 1.55 6.96
CA LYS A 267 -19.59 1.23 6.48
C LYS A 267 -18.84 2.39 5.81
N CYS A 268 -17.85 2.95 6.50
CA CYS A 268 -16.88 3.86 5.91
C CYS A 268 -16.00 3.06 4.93
N THR A 269 -16.13 3.31 3.63
CA THR A 269 -15.30 2.71 2.57
C THR A 269 -14.32 3.72 2.00
#